data_472dd377eeed20707fa10f3ffa46f983
#
_entry.id   472dd377eeed20707fa10f3ffa46f983
#
_cell.length_a   1.000
_cell.length_b   1.000
_cell.length_c   1.000
_cell.angle_alpha   90.00
_cell.angle_beta   90.00
_cell.angle_gamma   90.00
#
_symmetry.space_group_name_H-M   'P 1'
#
loop_
_entity.id
_entity.type
_entity.pdbx_description
1 polymer ?
#
loop_
_entity_poly.entity_id
_entity_poly.type
_entity_poly.pdbx_seq_one_letter_code
_entity_poly.pdbx_strand_id
1 'polypeptide(L)'
;MAIIREGLTFDDVLLVPQRSSVLPRDVDLSVQLTKKIRLNIPMLSAAMDTVTDFNMAIAMAREGGLGIIHKNMSIEEQAGQVDKVKRSENGVITDPFFLSPEHKVADAQELMSKFRISGVPITENGKLVGILTNRDLRFETDFDQPIRNVMTHENLITAPVGTDLEQAKAILAKHRIEKLPIVDENYMLRGLITIKDIQKSAKYPNSARDDRGRLLCGAAVGVTGDTMDRVAALVAANADAIGIDTAHGHSEGVLKMVERIRAEYPELQIIAGNVATGPATEDLIKAGADVIKVGIGPGSICTTRVVAGIGVPQITAIMGCAEVADKYGKTIIADGGIKYSGDIPKAIAAGATAVMMGSLFAGTEESPGATEIYQGRSYKVYRGMGSLAAMAEGSKDRYFQEGQKKLVPEGVEGRVPFKGPLADTVFQLIGGLRSSMGYCGTENIQALRQRGEFIRITNAGLVESHPHDINITKEAPNYSLRG
;
A
#
# COMPACT_ATOMS: atom_id res chain seq x y z
N MET A 1 29.97 -26.69 -16.72
CA MET A 1 29.88 -25.66 -17.77
C MET A 1 28.89 -24.58 -17.30
N ALA A 2 29.21 -23.32 -17.49
CA ALA A 2 28.26 -22.23 -17.22
C ALA A 2 27.07 -22.32 -18.21
N ILE A 3 25.85 -22.23 -17.71
CA ILE A 3 24.65 -22.18 -18.52
C ILE A 3 24.36 -20.71 -18.82
N ILE A 4 24.29 -20.34 -20.12
CA ILE A 4 23.92 -19.01 -20.57
C ILE A 4 22.47 -19.09 -21.05
N ARG A 5 21.60 -18.24 -20.47
CA ARG A 5 20.19 -18.09 -20.85
C ARG A 5 19.95 -16.66 -21.32
N GLU A 6 18.99 -16.47 -22.20
CA GLU A 6 18.52 -15.15 -22.58
C GLU A 6 17.57 -14.58 -21.50
N GLY A 7 17.71 -13.29 -21.23
CA GLY A 7 16.85 -12.57 -20.29
C GLY A 7 16.23 -11.33 -20.94
N LEU A 8 14.93 -11.13 -20.70
CA LEU A 8 14.14 -10.04 -21.27
C LEU A 8 13.71 -9.04 -20.20
N THR A 9 13.85 -7.73 -20.52
CA THR A 9 13.32 -6.61 -19.74
C THR A 9 12.00 -6.12 -20.33
N PHE A 10 11.38 -5.10 -19.74
CA PHE A 10 10.19 -4.46 -20.31
C PHE A 10 10.47 -3.79 -21.65
N ASP A 11 11.70 -3.35 -21.89
CA ASP A 11 12.10 -2.68 -23.13
C ASP A 11 12.34 -3.66 -24.29
N ASP A 12 12.47 -4.95 -24.03
CA ASP A 12 12.72 -5.98 -25.04
C ASP A 12 11.45 -6.55 -25.67
N VAL A 13 10.27 -6.18 -25.15
CA VAL A 13 8.99 -6.76 -25.57
C VAL A 13 7.89 -5.72 -25.74
N LEU A 14 6.94 -6.01 -26.64
CA LEU A 14 5.65 -5.32 -26.73
C LEU A 14 4.51 -6.35 -26.66
N LEU A 15 3.33 -5.92 -26.19
CA LEU A 15 2.12 -6.72 -26.30
C LEU A 15 1.54 -6.62 -27.70
N VAL A 16 1.13 -7.74 -28.26
CA VAL A 16 0.53 -7.81 -29.60
C VAL A 16 -0.97 -7.44 -29.49
N PRO A 17 -1.44 -6.44 -30.25
CA PRO A 17 -2.85 -6.10 -30.26
C PRO A 17 -3.69 -7.23 -30.86
N GLN A 18 -4.89 -7.42 -30.29
CA GLN A 18 -5.77 -8.52 -30.65
C GLN A 18 -7.16 -7.98 -31.02
N ARG A 19 -8.01 -8.83 -31.68
CA ARG A 19 -9.39 -8.45 -31.92
C ARG A 19 -10.09 -8.16 -30.58
N SER A 20 -10.67 -6.97 -30.45
CA SER A 20 -11.28 -6.51 -29.22
C SER A 20 -12.72 -6.06 -29.42
N SER A 21 -13.57 -6.42 -28.46
CA SER A 21 -14.89 -5.83 -28.22
C SER A 21 -14.94 -5.11 -26.87
N VAL A 22 -13.81 -4.98 -26.20
CA VAL A 22 -13.69 -4.41 -24.84
C VAL A 22 -13.32 -2.94 -24.94
N LEU A 23 -14.10 -2.08 -24.28
CA LEU A 23 -13.76 -0.65 -24.19
C LEU A 23 -12.90 -0.41 -22.93
N PRO A 24 -11.89 0.47 -23.00
CA PRO A 24 -11.02 0.76 -21.85
C PRO A 24 -11.76 1.13 -20.56
N ARG A 25 -12.92 1.79 -20.65
CA ARG A 25 -13.73 2.20 -19.50
C ARG A 25 -14.43 1.03 -18.79
N ASP A 26 -14.63 -0.09 -19.50
CA ASP A 26 -15.47 -1.21 -19.04
C ASP A 26 -14.63 -2.36 -18.43
N VAL A 27 -13.29 -2.24 -18.42
CA VAL A 27 -12.40 -3.28 -17.88
C VAL A 27 -12.38 -3.27 -16.36
N ASP A 28 -12.37 -4.47 -15.76
CA ASP A 28 -12.17 -4.67 -14.32
C ASP A 28 -10.67 -4.80 -13.99
N LEU A 29 -10.16 -3.89 -13.17
CA LEU A 29 -8.78 -3.85 -12.73
C LEU A 29 -8.55 -4.56 -11.38
N SER A 30 -9.62 -5.06 -10.76
CA SER A 30 -9.51 -5.68 -9.44
C SER A 30 -8.74 -6.99 -9.49
N VAL A 31 -8.01 -7.26 -8.41
CA VAL A 31 -7.24 -8.49 -8.25
C VAL A 31 -7.39 -9.06 -6.85
N GLN A 32 -7.44 -10.38 -6.74
CA GLN A 32 -7.31 -11.08 -5.47
C GLN A 32 -5.82 -11.31 -5.21
N LEU A 33 -5.22 -10.51 -4.32
CA LEU A 33 -3.80 -10.61 -3.99
C LEU A 33 -3.52 -11.80 -3.06
N THR A 34 -4.37 -11.97 -2.04
CA THR A 34 -4.36 -13.15 -1.15
C THR A 34 -5.79 -13.60 -0.89
N LYS A 35 -6.00 -14.66 -0.11
CA LYS A 35 -7.36 -15.08 0.28
C LYS A 35 -8.16 -13.99 0.99
N LYS A 36 -7.47 -13.06 1.69
CA LYS A 36 -8.11 -11.99 2.50
C LYS A 36 -7.94 -10.60 1.91
N ILE A 37 -7.03 -10.40 0.96
CA ILE A 37 -6.72 -9.07 0.39
C ILE A 37 -7.17 -9.03 -1.06
N ARG A 38 -8.18 -8.20 -1.33
CA ARG A 38 -8.59 -7.80 -2.67
C ARG A 38 -8.19 -6.35 -2.91
N LEU A 39 -7.56 -6.09 -4.04
CA LEU A 39 -7.23 -4.74 -4.50
C LEU A 39 -8.16 -4.36 -5.66
N ASN A 40 -8.56 -3.10 -5.74
CA ASN A 40 -9.38 -2.58 -6.82
C ASN A 40 -8.54 -2.09 -8.01
N ILE A 41 -7.24 -1.90 -7.79
CA ILE A 41 -6.22 -1.70 -8.82
C ILE A 41 -5.00 -2.55 -8.50
N PRO A 42 -4.28 -3.10 -9.50
CA PRO A 42 -3.17 -4.02 -9.28
C PRO A 42 -1.85 -3.30 -8.95
N MET A 43 -1.87 -2.36 -7.99
CA MET A 43 -0.74 -1.48 -7.70
C MET A 43 -0.41 -1.43 -6.21
N LEU A 44 0.90 -1.47 -5.88
CA LEU A 44 1.41 -1.29 -4.53
C LEU A 44 2.51 -0.21 -4.51
N SER A 45 2.60 0.54 -3.40
CA SER A 45 3.75 1.41 -3.15
C SER A 45 4.83 0.68 -2.35
N ALA A 46 6.10 0.88 -2.77
CA ALA A 46 7.24 0.14 -2.24
C ALA A 46 7.59 0.55 -0.81
N ALA A 47 8.05 -0.44 -0.03
CA ALA A 47 8.46 -0.28 1.37
C ALA A 47 9.83 0.43 1.50
N MET A 48 9.89 1.68 1.05
CA MET A 48 11.10 2.51 1.06
C MET A 48 10.88 3.78 1.87
N ASP A 49 11.88 4.22 2.59
CA ASP A 49 11.81 5.35 3.52
C ASP A 49 11.58 6.72 2.84
N THR A 50 11.71 6.78 1.52
CA THR A 50 11.36 7.96 0.70
C THR A 50 10.13 7.73 -0.17
N VAL A 51 9.37 6.63 0.04
CA VAL A 51 8.19 6.28 -0.77
C VAL A 51 6.93 6.10 0.08
N THR A 52 6.96 5.21 1.08
CA THR A 52 5.73 4.80 1.77
C THR A 52 5.82 4.96 3.29
N ASP A 53 5.21 6.03 3.78
CA ASP A 53 4.76 6.21 5.16
C ASP A 53 3.23 6.07 5.24
N PHE A 54 2.62 6.48 6.36
CA PHE A 54 1.16 6.43 6.52
C PHE A 54 0.41 7.33 5.52
N ASN A 55 0.97 8.48 5.08
CA ASN A 55 0.32 9.36 4.12
C ASN A 55 0.18 8.69 2.76
N MET A 56 1.29 8.13 2.25
CA MET A 56 1.30 7.36 1.01
C MET A 56 0.41 6.11 1.13
N ALA A 57 0.45 5.39 2.25
CA ALA A 57 -0.38 4.20 2.44
C ALA A 57 -1.88 4.53 2.41
N ILE A 58 -2.31 5.64 3.04
CA ILE A 58 -3.69 6.14 2.97
C ILE A 58 -4.07 6.49 1.53
N ALA A 59 -3.23 7.27 0.83
CA ALA A 59 -3.51 7.70 -0.52
C ALA A 59 -3.60 6.51 -1.49
N MET A 60 -2.66 5.55 -1.39
CA MET A 60 -2.66 4.35 -2.21
C MET A 60 -3.91 3.48 -1.98
N ALA A 61 -4.31 3.30 -0.71
CA ALA A 61 -5.53 2.54 -0.39
C ALA A 61 -6.80 3.25 -0.88
N ARG A 62 -6.86 4.59 -0.86
CA ARG A 62 -7.97 5.38 -1.43
C ARG A 62 -8.12 5.19 -2.93
N GLU A 63 -7.02 5.05 -3.66
CA GLU A 63 -7.03 4.74 -5.09
C GLU A 63 -7.35 3.27 -5.39
N GLY A 64 -7.39 2.40 -4.37
CA GLY A 64 -7.73 0.98 -4.49
C GLY A 64 -6.54 0.03 -4.50
N GLY A 65 -5.34 0.53 -4.26
CA GLY A 65 -4.09 -0.24 -4.12
C GLY A 65 -3.72 -0.57 -2.69
N LEU A 66 -2.45 -0.89 -2.44
CA LEU A 66 -1.91 -1.22 -1.11
C LEU A 66 -0.58 -0.53 -0.87
N GLY A 67 -0.48 0.25 0.19
CA GLY A 67 0.80 0.80 0.66
C GLY A 67 1.49 -0.16 1.64
N ILE A 68 2.80 -0.37 1.44
CA ILE A 68 3.63 -1.15 2.38
C ILE A 68 4.55 -0.18 3.13
N ILE A 69 4.24 0.07 4.41
CA ILE A 69 5.00 0.99 5.26
C ILE A 69 6.41 0.44 5.50
N HIS A 70 7.42 1.28 5.31
CA HIS A 70 8.83 0.90 5.47
C HIS A 70 9.20 0.64 6.94
N LYS A 71 10.32 -0.07 7.16
CA LYS A 71 10.80 -0.47 8.49
C LYS A 71 11.93 0.39 9.07
N ASN A 72 12.42 1.41 8.34
CA ASN A 72 13.48 2.30 8.82
C ASN A 72 12.94 3.28 9.87
N MET A 73 12.49 2.74 10.98
CA MET A 73 11.95 3.44 12.16
C MET A 73 11.80 2.45 13.32
N SER A 74 11.51 2.94 14.53
CA SER A 74 11.26 2.06 15.68
C SER A 74 10.03 1.19 15.47
N ILE A 75 9.90 0.13 16.28
CA ILE A 75 8.74 -0.77 16.24
C ILE A 75 7.46 0.00 16.57
N GLU A 76 7.51 0.83 17.61
CA GLU A 76 6.39 1.63 18.10
C GLU A 76 5.96 2.67 17.06
N GLU A 77 6.92 3.30 16.40
CA GLU A 77 6.64 4.29 15.35
C GLU A 77 5.96 3.64 14.14
N GLN A 78 6.47 2.49 13.66
CA GLN A 78 5.89 1.78 12.54
C GLN A 78 4.47 1.27 12.86
N ALA A 79 4.27 0.69 14.04
CA ALA A 79 2.94 0.28 14.51
C ALA A 79 1.99 1.48 14.63
N GLY A 80 2.48 2.62 15.12
CA GLY A 80 1.74 3.88 15.17
C GLY A 80 1.36 4.41 13.79
N GLN A 81 2.20 4.21 12.78
CA GLN A 81 1.85 4.57 11.40
C GLN A 81 0.76 3.65 10.82
N VAL A 82 0.82 2.34 11.06
CA VAL A 82 -0.25 1.41 10.69
C VAL A 82 -1.57 1.81 11.36
N ASP A 83 -1.56 2.09 12.67
CA ASP A 83 -2.75 2.53 13.40
C ASP A 83 -3.35 3.82 12.81
N LYS A 84 -2.51 4.79 12.39
CA LYS A 84 -2.99 6.00 11.69
C LYS A 84 -3.72 5.67 10.38
N VAL A 85 -3.22 4.72 9.58
CA VAL A 85 -3.90 4.27 8.35
C VAL A 85 -5.22 3.62 8.70
N LYS A 86 -5.24 2.68 9.64
CA LYS A 86 -6.44 1.94 10.05
C LYS A 86 -7.53 2.83 10.67
N ARG A 87 -7.14 3.96 11.29
CA ARG A 87 -8.07 4.95 11.85
C ARG A 87 -8.43 6.09 10.90
N SER A 88 -7.74 6.22 9.76
CA SER A 88 -7.95 7.36 8.84
C SER A 88 -9.33 7.37 8.20
N GLU A 89 -9.87 6.20 7.92
CA GLU A 89 -11.22 6.01 7.36
C GLU A 89 -11.83 4.72 7.91
N ASN A 90 -13.01 4.87 8.47
CA ASN A 90 -13.80 3.74 8.95
C ASN A 90 -15.18 3.81 8.30
N GLY A 91 -15.71 2.67 7.87
CA GLY A 91 -17.14 2.59 7.56
C GLY A 91 -17.95 2.68 8.84
N VAL A 92 -17.73 1.72 9.73
CA VAL A 92 -18.18 1.71 11.13
C VAL A 92 -16.95 1.63 12.00
N ILE A 93 -16.72 2.61 12.88
CA ILE A 93 -15.67 2.54 13.88
C ILE A 93 -16.08 1.49 14.90
N THR A 94 -15.52 0.28 14.83
CA THR A 94 -15.92 -0.86 15.67
C THR A 94 -15.32 -0.81 17.08
N ASP A 95 -14.34 0.04 17.32
CA ASP A 95 -13.74 0.28 18.63
C ASP A 95 -13.56 1.80 18.83
N PRO A 96 -14.67 2.54 19.05
CA PRO A 96 -14.61 3.98 19.23
C PRO A 96 -13.98 4.33 20.57
N PHE A 97 -13.22 5.43 20.63
CA PHE A 97 -12.85 6.00 21.91
C PHE A 97 -14.11 6.33 22.69
N PHE A 98 -14.11 6.04 23.98
CA PHE A 98 -15.17 6.37 24.90
C PHE A 98 -14.61 6.89 26.23
N LEU A 99 -15.41 7.62 26.98
CA LEU A 99 -15.10 8.09 28.31
C LEU A 99 -16.27 7.75 29.26
N SER A 100 -15.99 7.78 30.55
CA SER A 100 -17.02 7.67 31.58
C SER A 100 -17.64 9.05 31.89
N PRO A 101 -18.89 9.14 32.35
CA PRO A 101 -19.50 10.38 32.80
C PRO A 101 -18.73 11.07 33.93
N GLU A 102 -17.91 10.34 34.66
CA GLU A 102 -17.10 10.84 35.78
C GLU A 102 -15.78 11.50 35.37
N HIS A 103 -15.33 11.28 34.13
CA HIS A 103 -14.16 12.00 33.59
C HIS A 103 -14.45 13.49 33.51
N LYS A 104 -13.39 14.32 33.60
CA LYS A 104 -13.49 15.75 33.41
C LYS A 104 -13.71 16.11 31.92
N VAL A 105 -14.34 17.23 31.69
CA VAL A 105 -14.48 17.80 30.34
C VAL A 105 -13.10 18.04 29.70
N ALA A 106 -12.08 18.41 30.51
CA ALA A 106 -10.70 18.55 30.08
C ALA A 106 -10.12 17.25 29.46
N ASP A 107 -10.42 16.09 30.07
CA ASP A 107 -9.95 14.79 29.56
C ASP A 107 -10.52 14.51 28.16
N ALA A 108 -11.79 14.87 27.97
CA ALA A 108 -12.43 14.72 26.65
C ALA A 108 -11.83 15.66 25.62
N GLN A 109 -11.52 16.90 26.00
CA GLN A 109 -10.90 17.90 25.12
C GLN A 109 -9.48 17.46 24.71
N GLU A 110 -8.69 16.94 25.65
CA GLU A 110 -7.37 16.38 25.36
C GLU A 110 -7.45 15.19 24.39
N LEU A 111 -8.35 14.24 24.67
CA LEU A 111 -8.59 13.07 23.81
C LEU A 111 -9.00 13.50 22.40
N MET A 112 -9.97 14.43 22.32
CA MET A 112 -10.48 14.94 21.03
C MET A 112 -9.41 15.69 20.24
N SER A 113 -8.56 16.47 20.90
CA SER A 113 -7.42 17.17 20.30
C SER A 113 -6.35 16.22 19.80
N LYS A 114 -5.92 15.29 20.66
CA LYS A 114 -4.87 14.30 20.38
C LYS A 114 -5.22 13.43 19.16
N PHE A 115 -6.46 12.99 19.05
CA PHE A 115 -6.92 12.10 17.98
C PHE A 115 -7.67 12.83 16.85
N ARG A 116 -7.79 14.18 16.92
CA ARG A 116 -8.49 15.04 15.94
C ARG A 116 -9.92 14.59 15.66
N ILE A 117 -10.61 14.13 16.71
CA ILE A 117 -12.00 13.73 16.65
C ILE A 117 -12.90 14.84 17.21
N SER A 118 -14.14 14.93 16.75
CA SER A 118 -15.09 16.01 17.08
C SER A 118 -16.17 15.57 18.06
N GLY A 119 -15.97 14.43 18.73
CA GLY A 119 -16.87 13.96 19.80
C GLY A 119 -16.61 12.52 20.17
N VAL A 120 -17.05 12.17 21.37
CA VAL A 120 -16.74 10.91 22.05
C VAL A 120 -18.04 10.34 22.65
N PRO A 121 -18.40 9.06 22.39
CA PRO A 121 -19.42 8.36 23.14
C PRO A 121 -19.06 8.27 24.63
N ILE A 122 -20.05 8.38 25.50
CA ILE A 122 -19.89 8.27 26.94
C ILE A 122 -20.57 7.00 27.41
N THR A 123 -19.83 6.15 28.15
CA THR A 123 -20.31 4.84 28.57
C THR A 123 -20.14 4.62 30.08
N GLU A 124 -21.07 3.87 30.66
CA GLU A 124 -20.94 3.27 31.99
C GLU A 124 -20.91 1.74 31.85
N ASN A 125 -19.82 1.10 32.27
CA ASN A 125 -19.62 -0.35 32.11
C ASN A 125 -19.82 -0.84 30.65
N GLY A 126 -19.43 0.00 29.66
CA GLY A 126 -19.60 -0.29 28.23
C GLY A 126 -20.98 0.02 27.67
N LYS A 127 -21.99 0.33 28.49
CA LYS A 127 -23.31 0.74 28.06
C LYS A 127 -23.31 2.22 27.70
N LEU A 128 -23.84 2.55 26.54
CA LEU A 128 -23.94 3.94 26.08
C LEU A 128 -24.91 4.74 26.98
N VAL A 129 -24.42 5.83 27.58
CA VAL A 129 -25.22 6.72 28.44
C VAL A 129 -25.24 8.17 27.92
N GLY A 130 -24.38 8.52 26.99
CA GLY A 130 -24.32 9.87 26.43
C GLY A 130 -23.37 9.99 25.24
N ILE A 131 -23.32 11.19 24.71
CA ILE A 131 -22.30 11.60 23.72
C ILE A 131 -21.85 13.02 24.04
N LEU A 132 -20.55 13.28 23.94
CA LEU A 132 -19.96 14.60 24.06
C LEU A 132 -19.34 15.02 22.75
N THR A 133 -19.69 16.19 22.25
CA THR A 133 -19.26 16.68 20.93
C THR A 133 -18.73 18.11 21.01
N ASN A 134 -18.04 18.58 19.94
CA ASN A 134 -17.63 19.98 19.84
C ASN A 134 -18.80 20.98 19.96
N ARG A 135 -20.05 20.54 19.67
CA ARG A 135 -21.23 21.38 19.83
C ARG A 135 -21.51 21.65 21.31
N ASP A 136 -21.39 20.59 22.14
CA ASP A 136 -21.60 20.65 23.57
C ASP A 136 -20.52 21.51 24.26
N LEU A 137 -19.30 21.45 23.77
CA LEU A 137 -18.13 22.18 24.30
C LEU A 137 -18.00 23.61 23.80
N ARG A 138 -18.78 24.05 22.80
CA ARG A 138 -18.57 25.33 22.11
C ARG A 138 -18.60 26.56 23.03
N PHE A 139 -19.41 26.51 24.03
CA PHE A 139 -19.61 27.65 24.97
C PHE A 139 -19.22 27.27 26.41
N GLU A 140 -18.60 26.10 26.58
CA GLU A 140 -18.19 25.65 27.91
C GLU A 140 -16.92 26.38 28.37
N THR A 141 -16.91 26.79 29.62
CA THR A 141 -15.81 27.52 30.25
C THR A 141 -15.23 26.80 31.47
N ASP A 142 -16.00 25.87 32.09
CA ASP A 142 -15.54 25.02 33.19
C ASP A 142 -15.16 23.64 32.70
N PHE A 143 -13.89 23.44 32.41
CA PHE A 143 -13.37 22.17 31.95
C PHE A 143 -13.02 21.19 33.08
N ASP A 144 -13.09 21.64 34.34
CA ASP A 144 -12.83 20.79 35.50
C ASP A 144 -14.06 19.99 35.98
N GLN A 145 -15.25 20.35 35.50
CA GLN A 145 -16.48 19.67 35.83
C GLN A 145 -16.57 18.27 35.17
N PRO A 146 -17.36 17.34 35.73
CA PRO A 146 -17.60 16.02 35.15
C PRO A 146 -18.40 16.08 33.85
N ILE A 147 -18.08 15.21 32.90
CA ILE A 147 -18.70 15.12 31.56
C ILE A 147 -20.22 15.00 31.64
N ARG A 148 -20.76 14.33 32.67
CA ARG A 148 -22.21 14.15 32.87
C ARG A 148 -23.00 15.44 32.82
N ASN A 149 -22.40 16.55 33.22
CA ASN A 149 -23.08 17.86 33.28
C ASN A 149 -23.22 18.54 31.90
N VAL A 150 -22.39 18.10 30.93
CA VAL A 150 -22.25 18.78 29.61
C VAL A 150 -22.68 17.88 28.46
N MET A 151 -22.60 16.53 28.65
CA MET A 151 -22.91 15.58 27.58
C MET A 151 -24.39 15.62 27.19
N THR A 152 -24.66 15.33 25.91
CA THR A 152 -26.02 15.00 25.46
C THR A 152 -26.36 13.59 25.93
N HIS A 153 -27.41 13.42 26.75
CA HIS A 153 -27.86 12.15 27.31
C HIS A 153 -29.34 11.85 27.06
N GLU A 154 -30.14 12.87 26.78
CA GLU A 154 -31.56 12.69 26.46
C GLU A 154 -31.74 12.47 24.96
N ASN A 155 -32.71 11.63 24.59
CA ASN A 155 -33.10 11.36 23.20
C ASN A 155 -31.91 10.96 22.31
N LEU A 156 -30.96 10.14 22.83
CA LEU A 156 -29.83 9.64 22.07
C LEU A 156 -30.31 8.90 20.82
N ILE A 157 -29.86 9.36 19.67
CA ILE A 157 -30.08 8.67 18.40
C ILE A 157 -29.00 7.63 18.22
N THR A 158 -29.39 6.37 18.12
CA THR A 158 -28.51 5.22 17.94
C THR A 158 -29.00 4.35 16.79
N ALA A 159 -28.17 3.41 16.33
CA ALA A 159 -28.57 2.39 15.37
C ALA A 159 -28.08 1.01 15.82
N PRO A 160 -28.72 -0.10 15.39
CA PRO A 160 -28.31 -1.45 15.74
C PRO A 160 -27.03 -1.87 15.00
N VAL A 161 -26.36 -2.88 15.54
CA VAL A 161 -25.26 -3.58 14.86
C VAL A 161 -25.75 -4.09 13.49
N GLY A 162 -24.93 -3.93 12.45
CA GLY A 162 -25.26 -4.30 11.07
C GLY A 162 -25.86 -3.15 10.24
N THR A 163 -26.07 -1.96 10.81
CA THR A 163 -26.48 -0.76 10.06
C THR A 163 -25.42 -0.42 9.00
N ASP A 164 -25.82 -0.35 7.75
CA ASP A 164 -24.94 0.07 6.65
C ASP A 164 -24.80 1.61 6.55
N LEU A 165 -23.87 2.07 5.70
CA LEU A 165 -23.57 3.50 5.56
C LEU A 165 -24.72 4.31 4.96
N GLU A 166 -25.55 3.74 4.07
CA GLU A 166 -26.69 4.44 3.48
C GLU A 166 -27.83 4.58 4.49
N GLN A 167 -28.09 3.54 5.29
CA GLN A 167 -29.03 3.61 6.41
C GLN A 167 -28.56 4.66 7.45
N ALA A 168 -27.26 4.62 7.81
CA ALA A 168 -26.67 5.58 8.73
C ALA A 168 -26.80 7.01 8.20
N LYS A 169 -26.54 7.25 6.93
CA LYS A 169 -26.70 8.54 6.26
C LYS A 169 -28.13 9.08 6.38
N ALA A 170 -29.12 8.23 6.14
CA ALA A 170 -30.53 8.59 6.25
C ALA A 170 -30.88 9.00 7.70
N ILE A 171 -30.39 8.26 8.71
CA ILE A 171 -30.60 8.58 10.14
C ILE A 171 -29.91 9.91 10.52
N LEU A 172 -28.62 10.06 10.15
CA LEU A 172 -27.86 11.29 10.41
C LEU A 172 -28.54 12.52 9.81
N ALA A 173 -29.00 12.41 8.55
CA ALA A 173 -29.70 13.50 7.85
C ALA A 173 -31.05 13.83 8.50
N LYS A 174 -31.88 12.82 8.80
CA LYS A 174 -33.18 12.99 9.44
C LYS A 174 -33.08 13.70 10.79
N HIS A 175 -32.10 13.33 11.61
CA HIS A 175 -31.95 13.88 12.95
C HIS A 175 -30.96 15.05 13.02
N ARG A 176 -30.34 15.46 11.88
CA ARG A 176 -29.34 16.54 11.78
C ARG A 176 -28.18 16.39 12.77
N ILE A 177 -27.71 15.15 12.93
CA ILE A 177 -26.57 14.79 13.77
C ILE A 177 -25.38 14.37 12.91
N GLU A 178 -24.17 14.50 13.45
CA GLU A 178 -22.93 14.15 12.74
C GLU A 178 -22.34 12.81 13.15
N LYS A 179 -22.85 12.22 14.24
CA LYS A 179 -22.34 10.98 14.84
C LYS A 179 -23.50 10.09 15.24
N LEU A 180 -23.38 8.82 14.90
CA LEU A 180 -24.38 7.79 15.14
C LEU A 180 -23.73 6.64 15.90
N PRO A 181 -23.91 6.56 17.24
CA PRO A 181 -23.47 5.40 18.00
C PRO A 181 -24.21 4.14 17.55
N ILE A 182 -23.47 3.05 17.40
CA ILE A 182 -23.98 1.71 17.11
C ILE A 182 -24.01 0.92 18.40
N VAL A 183 -25.18 0.39 18.75
CA VAL A 183 -25.40 -0.35 19.99
C VAL A 183 -26.00 -1.74 19.71
N ASP A 184 -25.75 -2.68 20.63
CA ASP A 184 -26.44 -3.97 20.61
C ASP A 184 -27.79 -3.93 21.38
N GLU A 185 -28.44 -5.08 21.48
CA GLU A 185 -29.74 -5.24 22.17
C GLU A 185 -29.70 -4.85 23.66
N ASN A 186 -28.53 -4.91 24.30
CA ASN A 186 -28.29 -4.50 25.68
C ASN A 186 -27.85 -3.03 25.83
N TYR A 187 -27.89 -2.28 24.69
CA TYR A 187 -27.43 -0.89 24.62
C TYR A 187 -25.91 -0.73 24.88
N MET A 188 -25.13 -1.80 24.68
CA MET A 188 -23.68 -1.75 24.76
C MET A 188 -23.13 -1.09 23.50
N LEU A 189 -22.20 -0.17 23.67
CA LEU A 189 -21.53 0.49 22.55
C LEU A 189 -20.72 -0.53 21.73
N ARG A 190 -21.03 -0.65 20.44
CA ARG A 190 -20.38 -1.56 19.50
C ARG A 190 -19.71 -0.85 18.35
N GLY A 191 -19.98 0.44 18.17
CA GLY A 191 -19.38 1.21 17.12
C GLY A 191 -19.84 2.65 17.08
N LEU A 192 -19.29 3.39 16.13
CA LEU A 192 -19.63 4.77 15.84
C LEU A 192 -19.55 5.01 14.34
N ILE A 193 -20.56 5.60 13.72
CA ILE A 193 -20.53 6.09 12.33
C ILE A 193 -20.58 7.60 12.36
N THR A 194 -19.70 8.25 11.57
CA THR A 194 -19.71 9.72 11.45
C THR A 194 -20.04 10.17 10.03
N ILE A 195 -20.57 11.40 9.90
CA ILE A 195 -20.83 11.98 8.58
C ILE A 195 -19.54 12.12 7.76
N LYS A 196 -18.38 12.32 8.41
CA LYS A 196 -17.09 12.40 7.75
C LYS A 196 -16.70 11.07 7.09
N ASP A 197 -16.99 9.92 7.73
CA ASP A 197 -16.70 8.60 7.18
C ASP A 197 -17.57 8.33 5.94
N ILE A 198 -18.85 8.73 5.97
CA ILE A 198 -19.74 8.62 4.83
C ILE A 198 -19.27 9.52 3.67
N GLN A 199 -18.87 10.77 3.96
CA GLN A 199 -18.36 11.70 2.95
C GLN A 199 -17.07 11.19 2.30
N LYS A 200 -16.14 10.61 3.10
CA LYS A 200 -14.91 10.00 2.60
C LYS A 200 -15.19 8.78 1.74
N SER A 201 -16.11 7.89 2.16
CA SER A 201 -16.52 6.73 1.38
C SER A 201 -17.09 7.14 0.03
N ALA A 202 -17.93 8.17 -0.01
CA ALA A 202 -18.48 8.72 -1.26
C ALA A 202 -17.41 9.38 -2.15
N LYS A 203 -16.40 10.01 -1.53
CA LYS A 203 -15.29 10.66 -2.25
C LYS A 203 -14.31 9.66 -2.87
N TYR A 204 -14.09 8.50 -2.21
CA TYR A 204 -13.13 7.48 -2.61
C TYR A 204 -13.82 6.11 -2.79
N PRO A 205 -14.68 5.96 -3.82
CA PRO A 205 -15.48 4.73 -4.01
C PRO A 205 -14.64 3.51 -4.34
N ASN A 206 -13.43 3.71 -4.88
CA ASN A 206 -12.51 2.63 -5.25
C ASN A 206 -11.56 2.21 -4.13
N SER A 207 -11.70 2.75 -2.91
CA SER A 207 -10.79 2.44 -1.81
C SER A 207 -10.68 0.94 -1.55
N ALA A 208 -9.45 0.46 -1.36
CA ALA A 208 -9.18 -0.89 -0.88
C ALA A 208 -9.40 -0.96 0.63
N ARG A 209 -10.34 -1.82 1.07
CA ARG A 209 -10.78 -1.90 2.47
C ARG A 209 -10.79 -3.32 2.98
N ASP A 210 -10.57 -3.46 4.29
CA ASP A 210 -10.74 -4.72 5.00
C ASP A 210 -12.24 -5.01 5.28
N ASP A 211 -12.52 -6.19 5.85
CA ASP A 211 -13.89 -6.62 6.19
C ASP A 211 -14.60 -5.71 7.21
N ARG A 212 -13.85 -4.83 7.90
CA ARG A 212 -14.38 -3.82 8.82
C ARG A 212 -14.55 -2.46 8.18
N GLY A 213 -14.32 -2.34 6.86
CA GLY A 213 -14.42 -1.10 6.11
C GLY A 213 -13.26 -0.12 6.32
N ARG A 214 -12.15 -0.53 6.96
CA ARG A 214 -10.95 0.29 7.16
C ARG A 214 -10.02 0.15 5.96
N LEU A 215 -9.22 1.17 5.68
CA LEU A 215 -8.23 1.13 4.60
C LEU A 215 -7.24 -0.02 4.79
N LEU A 216 -6.89 -0.70 3.70
CA LEU A 216 -5.85 -1.72 3.71
C LEU A 216 -4.47 -1.11 3.92
N CYS A 217 -3.65 -1.77 4.73
CA CYS A 217 -2.29 -1.35 5.04
C CYS A 217 -1.38 -2.57 5.24
N GLY A 218 -0.25 -2.59 4.53
CA GLY A 218 0.83 -3.53 4.81
C GLY A 218 2.00 -2.84 5.48
N ALA A 219 2.88 -3.63 6.11
CA ALA A 219 4.10 -3.13 6.72
C ALA A 219 5.27 -4.09 6.48
N ALA A 220 6.46 -3.53 6.24
CA ALA A 220 7.67 -4.30 5.99
C ALA A 220 8.37 -4.69 7.29
N VAL A 221 8.97 -5.88 7.27
CA VAL A 221 9.89 -6.39 8.31
C VAL A 221 11.15 -6.95 7.67
N GLY A 222 12.22 -7.06 8.44
CA GLY A 222 13.46 -7.72 8.05
C GLY A 222 13.54 -9.16 8.56
N VAL A 223 14.80 -9.64 8.74
CA VAL A 223 15.12 -10.97 9.30
C VAL A 223 16.10 -10.84 10.48
N THR A 224 15.89 -9.84 11.30
CA THR A 224 16.70 -9.50 12.48
C THR A 224 16.18 -10.17 13.75
N GLY A 225 16.92 -10.05 14.85
CA GLY A 225 16.51 -10.64 16.13
C GLY A 225 15.21 -10.08 16.69
N ASP A 226 14.86 -8.82 16.40
CA ASP A 226 13.65 -8.13 16.83
C ASP A 226 12.45 -8.28 15.88
N THR A 227 12.60 -9.05 14.78
CA THR A 227 11.54 -9.20 13.77
C THR A 227 10.22 -9.68 14.36
N MET A 228 10.24 -10.66 15.28
CA MET A 228 9.01 -11.19 15.85
C MET A 228 8.29 -10.17 16.75
N ASP A 229 9.04 -9.36 17.51
CA ASP A 229 8.46 -8.29 18.33
C ASP A 229 7.81 -7.22 17.43
N ARG A 230 8.46 -6.90 16.30
CA ARG A 230 7.91 -6.01 15.29
C ARG A 230 6.64 -6.57 14.65
N VAL A 231 6.63 -7.85 14.27
CA VAL A 231 5.44 -8.53 13.73
C VAL A 231 4.30 -8.48 14.76
N ALA A 232 4.57 -8.79 16.04
CA ALA A 232 3.57 -8.74 17.09
C ALA A 232 2.94 -7.34 17.22
N ALA A 233 3.75 -6.27 17.23
CA ALA A 233 3.27 -4.89 17.29
C ALA A 233 2.44 -4.50 16.06
N LEU A 234 2.85 -4.93 14.86
CA LEU A 234 2.13 -4.65 13.62
C LEU A 234 0.79 -5.41 13.53
N VAL A 235 0.75 -6.65 14.00
CA VAL A 235 -0.49 -7.44 14.12
C VAL A 235 -1.44 -6.79 15.12
N ALA A 236 -0.94 -6.35 16.27
CA ALA A 236 -1.74 -5.60 17.26
C ALA A 236 -2.29 -4.28 16.69
N ALA A 237 -1.53 -3.60 15.80
CA ALA A 237 -1.98 -2.43 15.07
C ALA A 237 -2.94 -2.76 13.90
N ASN A 238 -3.28 -4.03 13.66
CA ASN A 238 -4.13 -4.53 12.58
C ASN A 238 -3.55 -4.33 11.17
N ALA A 239 -2.26 -4.50 10.96
CA ALA A 239 -1.70 -4.59 9.60
C ALA A 239 -2.36 -5.75 8.83
N ASP A 240 -2.77 -5.52 7.58
CA ASP A 240 -3.45 -6.54 6.76
C ASP A 240 -2.44 -7.52 6.14
N ALA A 241 -1.21 -7.07 5.89
CA ALA A 241 -0.13 -7.90 5.39
C ALA A 241 1.21 -7.52 6.02
N ILE A 242 2.07 -8.52 6.20
CA ILE A 242 3.47 -8.32 6.54
C ILE A 242 4.34 -8.65 5.34
N GLY A 243 5.20 -7.69 4.96
CA GLY A 243 6.16 -7.85 3.88
C GLY A 243 7.56 -8.19 4.42
N ILE A 244 8.02 -9.43 4.28
CA ILE A 244 9.42 -9.77 4.55
C ILE A 244 10.24 -9.26 3.37
N ASP A 245 10.97 -8.18 3.58
CA ASP A 245 11.63 -7.40 2.54
C ASP A 245 13.16 -7.47 2.66
N THR A 246 13.77 -8.27 1.78
CA THR A 246 15.23 -8.52 1.76
C THR A 246 15.79 -8.38 0.35
N ALA A 247 17.11 -8.15 0.24
CA ALA A 247 17.81 -8.10 -1.05
C ALA A 247 17.88 -9.48 -1.72
N HIS A 248 17.86 -10.55 -0.93
CA HIS A 248 17.88 -11.92 -1.41
C HIS A 248 16.94 -12.81 -0.60
N GLY A 249 15.70 -12.95 -1.08
CA GLY A 249 14.65 -13.73 -0.41
C GLY A 249 14.89 -15.24 -0.39
N HIS A 250 15.75 -15.77 -1.25
CA HIS A 250 16.11 -17.20 -1.29
C HIS A 250 17.28 -17.53 -0.37
N SER A 251 17.35 -16.91 0.80
CA SER A 251 18.33 -17.25 1.83
C SER A 251 17.67 -18.07 2.94
N GLU A 252 18.44 -18.96 3.57
CA GLU A 252 17.92 -19.84 4.63
C GLU A 252 17.33 -19.04 5.81
N GLY A 253 17.94 -17.90 6.16
CA GLY A 253 17.43 -17.02 7.21
C GLY A 253 16.04 -16.46 6.88
N VAL A 254 15.79 -16.12 5.62
CA VAL A 254 14.48 -15.64 5.17
C VAL A 254 13.44 -16.77 5.20
N LEU A 255 13.78 -17.96 4.69
CA LEU A 255 12.88 -19.12 4.72
C LEU A 255 12.46 -19.47 6.14
N LYS A 256 13.42 -19.57 7.08
CA LYS A 256 13.14 -19.83 8.50
C LYS A 256 12.29 -18.73 9.15
N MET A 257 12.48 -17.46 8.76
CA MET A 257 11.67 -16.36 9.29
C MET A 257 10.22 -16.44 8.78
N VAL A 258 10.02 -16.77 7.50
CA VAL A 258 8.68 -17.02 6.95
C VAL A 258 7.97 -18.14 7.69
N GLU A 259 8.67 -19.29 7.88
CA GLU A 259 8.14 -20.44 8.64
C GLU A 259 7.77 -20.07 10.06
N ARG A 260 8.63 -19.30 10.76
CA ARG A 260 8.40 -18.87 12.13
C ARG A 260 7.18 -17.94 12.23
N ILE A 261 7.09 -16.93 11.36
CA ILE A 261 5.93 -16.02 11.33
C ILE A 261 4.65 -16.80 11.01
N ARG A 262 4.67 -17.71 10.04
CA ARG A 262 3.51 -18.54 9.70
C ARG A 262 3.07 -19.43 10.84
N ALA A 263 4.00 -20.03 11.59
CA ALA A 263 3.70 -20.89 12.73
C ALA A 263 3.04 -20.12 13.88
N GLU A 264 3.50 -18.89 14.17
CA GLU A 264 2.98 -18.06 15.24
C GLU A 264 1.70 -17.31 14.87
N TYR A 265 1.58 -16.91 13.57
CA TYR A 265 0.43 -16.19 13.04
C TYR A 265 -0.17 -16.89 11.80
N PRO A 266 -0.93 -17.99 11.96
CA PRO A 266 -1.43 -18.81 10.85
C PRO A 266 -2.29 -18.06 9.84
N GLU A 267 -3.02 -17.04 10.29
CA GLU A 267 -3.98 -16.28 9.48
C GLU A 267 -3.40 -14.98 8.86
N LEU A 268 -2.15 -14.63 9.19
CA LEU A 268 -1.49 -13.43 8.70
C LEU A 268 -1.17 -13.56 7.21
N GLN A 269 -1.35 -12.51 6.44
CA GLN A 269 -1.00 -12.49 5.03
C GLN A 269 0.49 -12.13 4.89
N ILE A 270 1.28 -13.02 4.31
CA ILE A 270 2.73 -12.88 4.21
C ILE A 270 3.14 -12.65 2.76
N ILE A 271 3.74 -11.51 2.50
CA ILE A 271 4.43 -11.18 1.25
C ILE A 271 5.91 -11.40 1.47
N ALA A 272 6.58 -12.24 0.70
CA ALA A 272 8.01 -12.52 0.89
C ALA A 272 8.83 -12.27 -0.37
N GLY A 273 10.02 -11.72 -0.21
CA GLY A 273 10.96 -11.46 -1.31
C GLY A 273 12.21 -10.67 -0.87
N ASN A 274 13.05 -10.26 -1.84
CA ASN A 274 12.82 -10.39 -3.28
C ASN A 274 13.49 -11.66 -3.83
N VAL A 275 12.85 -12.23 -4.83
CA VAL A 275 13.37 -13.36 -5.58
C VAL A 275 13.29 -13.11 -7.09
N ALA A 276 13.92 -13.96 -7.90
CA ALA A 276 13.91 -13.82 -9.35
C ALA A 276 13.85 -15.18 -10.09
N THR A 277 13.60 -16.28 -9.38
CA THR A 277 13.64 -17.64 -9.95
C THR A 277 12.50 -18.52 -9.46
N GLY A 278 12.09 -19.51 -10.26
CA GLY A 278 11.07 -20.49 -9.89
C GLY A 278 11.41 -21.27 -8.62
N PRO A 279 12.60 -21.87 -8.47
CA PRO A 279 12.97 -22.57 -7.23
C PRO A 279 12.86 -21.71 -5.97
N ALA A 280 13.30 -20.43 -6.03
CA ALA A 280 13.16 -19.51 -4.91
C ALA A 280 11.68 -19.23 -4.57
N THR A 281 10.84 -19.11 -5.60
CA THR A 281 9.38 -18.96 -5.44
C THR A 281 8.78 -20.18 -4.74
N GLU A 282 9.16 -21.39 -5.16
CA GLU A 282 8.67 -22.63 -4.58
C GLU A 282 9.02 -22.76 -3.09
N ASP A 283 10.29 -22.48 -2.73
CA ASP A 283 10.75 -22.61 -1.36
C ASP A 283 10.08 -21.60 -0.43
N LEU A 284 9.88 -20.34 -0.87
CA LEU A 284 9.13 -19.35 -0.09
C LEU A 284 7.66 -19.74 0.10
N ILE A 285 7.01 -20.31 -0.92
CA ILE A 285 5.63 -20.81 -0.80
C ILE A 285 5.55 -21.97 0.19
N LYS A 286 6.48 -22.92 0.12
CA LYS A 286 6.56 -24.05 1.07
C LYS A 286 6.83 -23.59 2.50
N ALA A 287 7.63 -22.55 2.67
CA ALA A 287 7.86 -21.91 3.96
C ALA A 287 6.61 -21.20 4.53
N GLY A 288 5.60 -20.90 3.70
CA GLY A 288 4.32 -20.35 4.14
C GLY A 288 3.99 -18.96 3.62
N ALA A 289 4.71 -18.44 2.63
CA ALA A 289 4.36 -17.17 1.98
C ALA A 289 3.05 -17.27 1.18
N ASP A 290 2.24 -16.21 1.20
CA ASP A 290 1.01 -16.11 0.40
C ASP A 290 1.25 -15.42 -0.92
N VAL A 291 2.18 -14.46 -0.96
CA VAL A 291 2.54 -13.67 -2.13
C VAL A 291 4.05 -13.61 -2.25
N ILE A 292 4.54 -13.79 -3.46
CA ILE A 292 5.97 -13.71 -3.75
C ILE A 292 6.31 -12.39 -4.43
N LYS A 293 7.28 -11.66 -3.89
CA LYS A 293 7.73 -10.39 -4.44
C LYS A 293 8.96 -10.62 -5.32
N VAL A 294 8.82 -10.29 -6.62
CA VAL A 294 9.76 -10.64 -7.69
C VAL A 294 10.51 -9.41 -8.19
N GLY A 295 11.84 -9.45 -8.10
CA GLY A 295 12.68 -8.40 -8.63
C GLY A 295 14.03 -8.29 -7.93
N ILE A 296 15.10 -8.71 -8.60
CA ILE A 296 16.49 -8.55 -8.14
C ILE A 296 17.21 -7.58 -9.09
N GLY A 297 17.44 -6.36 -8.60
CA GLY A 297 18.19 -5.32 -9.29
C GLY A 297 17.49 -4.54 -10.40
N PRO A 298 16.14 -4.59 -10.63
CA PRO A 298 15.52 -3.81 -11.71
C PRO A 298 15.20 -2.35 -11.32
N GLY A 299 15.27 -2.01 -10.03
CA GLY A 299 14.92 -0.65 -9.55
C GLY A 299 15.86 0.43 -10.07
N SER A 300 15.32 1.62 -10.31
CA SER A 300 16.07 2.76 -10.90
C SER A 300 17.24 3.26 -10.04
N ILE A 301 17.18 3.02 -8.73
CA ILE A 301 18.23 3.41 -7.75
C ILE A 301 19.04 2.19 -7.26
N CYS A 302 18.79 1.00 -7.81
CA CYS A 302 19.49 -0.22 -7.41
C CYS A 302 20.76 -0.42 -8.22
N THR A 303 21.87 -0.72 -7.55
CA THR A 303 23.16 -1.03 -8.18
C THR A 303 23.63 -2.47 -7.95
N THR A 304 22.78 -3.34 -7.41
CA THR A 304 23.09 -4.75 -7.14
C THR A 304 23.67 -5.46 -8.37
N ARG A 305 23.08 -5.23 -9.56
CA ARG A 305 23.56 -5.86 -10.80
C ARG A 305 24.96 -5.40 -11.21
N VAL A 306 25.34 -4.16 -10.85
CA VAL A 306 26.65 -3.58 -11.17
C VAL A 306 27.67 -3.92 -10.10
N VAL A 307 27.28 -3.85 -8.83
CA VAL A 307 28.18 -4.03 -7.68
C VAL A 307 28.42 -5.52 -7.41
N ALA A 308 27.35 -6.32 -7.39
CA ALA A 308 27.43 -7.75 -7.08
C ALA A 308 27.42 -8.65 -8.33
N GLY A 309 27.07 -8.12 -9.52
CA GLY A 309 26.94 -8.91 -10.74
C GLY A 309 25.74 -9.86 -10.75
N ILE A 310 24.75 -9.64 -9.86
CA ILE A 310 23.61 -10.53 -9.63
C ILE A 310 22.30 -9.87 -10.10
N GLY A 311 21.47 -10.65 -10.78
CA GLY A 311 20.13 -10.22 -11.19
C GLY A 311 19.56 -11.06 -12.32
N VAL A 312 18.27 -10.92 -12.54
CA VAL A 312 17.53 -11.48 -13.68
C VAL A 312 16.71 -10.36 -14.33
N PRO A 313 16.73 -10.21 -15.66
CA PRO A 313 15.86 -9.27 -16.37
C PRO A 313 14.39 -9.50 -16.02
N GLN A 314 13.63 -8.43 -15.85
CA GLN A 314 12.39 -8.47 -15.04
C GLN A 314 11.26 -9.28 -15.69
N ILE A 315 11.07 -9.24 -17.00
CA ILE A 315 10.07 -10.07 -17.70
C ILE A 315 10.40 -11.55 -17.50
N THR A 316 11.67 -11.94 -17.68
CA THR A 316 12.10 -13.33 -17.45
C THR A 316 11.91 -13.76 -16.00
N ALA A 317 12.23 -12.90 -15.04
CA ALA A 317 12.02 -13.19 -13.62
C ALA A 317 10.54 -13.40 -13.29
N ILE A 318 9.66 -12.52 -13.79
CA ILE A 318 8.21 -12.62 -13.58
C ILE A 318 7.68 -13.93 -14.16
N MET A 319 7.99 -14.24 -15.42
CA MET A 319 7.51 -15.47 -16.09
C MET A 319 7.94 -16.73 -15.33
N GLY A 320 9.22 -16.82 -14.95
CA GLY A 320 9.74 -18.00 -14.25
C GLY A 320 9.17 -18.17 -12.83
N CYS A 321 8.88 -17.05 -12.12
CA CYS A 321 8.25 -17.10 -10.79
C CYS A 321 6.75 -17.38 -10.90
N ALA A 322 6.05 -16.79 -11.88
CA ALA A 322 4.61 -16.97 -12.09
C ALA A 322 4.26 -18.42 -12.43
N GLU A 323 5.06 -19.07 -13.30
CA GLU A 323 4.86 -20.48 -13.65
C GLU A 323 4.84 -21.40 -12.42
N VAL A 324 5.65 -21.10 -11.43
CA VAL A 324 5.70 -21.89 -10.18
C VAL A 324 4.56 -21.46 -9.25
N ALA A 325 4.35 -20.16 -9.04
CA ALA A 325 3.32 -19.67 -8.14
C ALA A 325 1.92 -20.15 -8.54
N ASP A 326 1.61 -20.18 -9.83
CA ASP A 326 0.33 -20.65 -10.37
C ASP A 326 0.06 -22.13 -10.04
N LYS A 327 1.09 -23.00 -10.02
CA LYS A 327 0.96 -24.41 -9.61
C LYS A 327 0.51 -24.58 -8.16
N TYR A 328 0.84 -23.60 -7.31
CA TYR A 328 0.45 -23.58 -5.89
C TYR A 328 -0.78 -22.71 -5.61
N GLY A 329 -1.41 -22.10 -6.63
CA GLY A 329 -2.51 -21.16 -6.47
C GLY A 329 -2.11 -19.91 -5.67
N LYS A 330 -0.86 -19.49 -5.77
CA LYS A 330 -0.28 -18.30 -5.12
C LYS A 330 -0.09 -17.18 -6.14
N THR A 331 0.08 -15.97 -5.64
CA THR A 331 0.21 -14.77 -6.46
C THR A 331 1.62 -14.20 -6.41
N ILE A 332 1.98 -13.39 -7.39
CA ILE A 332 3.25 -12.67 -7.40
C ILE A 332 3.06 -11.17 -7.62
N ILE A 333 3.95 -10.39 -7.04
CA ILE A 333 4.09 -8.94 -7.24
C ILE A 333 5.36 -8.70 -8.04
N ALA A 334 5.24 -8.01 -9.19
CA ALA A 334 6.40 -7.54 -9.94
C ALA A 334 6.93 -6.24 -9.31
N ASP A 335 8.10 -6.30 -8.70
CA ASP A 335 8.71 -5.20 -7.95
C ASP A 335 9.89 -4.61 -8.69
N GLY A 336 9.76 -3.36 -9.13
CA GLY A 336 10.80 -2.59 -9.81
C GLY A 336 10.85 -2.72 -11.33
N GLY A 337 11.59 -1.81 -11.96
CA GLY A 337 11.79 -1.76 -13.40
C GLY A 337 10.70 -1.06 -14.20
N ILE A 338 9.55 -0.74 -13.60
CA ILE A 338 8.43 -0.04 -14.23
C ILE A 338 8.78 1.44 -14.39
N LYS A 339 8.77 1.90 -15.63
CA LYS A 339 9.11 3.27 -16.03
C LYS A 339 7.92 4.03 -16.60
N TYR A 340 7.04 3.33 -17.30
CA TYR A 340 5.86 3.86 -17.99
C TYR A 340 4.62 3.05 -17.65
N SER A 341 3.45 3.62 -17.90
CA SER A 341 2.17 2.91 -17.73
C SER A 341 2.09 1.63 -18.56
N GLY A 342 2.71 1.59 -19.73
CA GLY A 342 2.76 0.42 -20.62
C GLY A 342 3.58 -0.76 -20.07
N ASP A 343 4.43 -0.55 -19.06
CA ASP A 343 5.18 -1.65 -18.43
C ASP A 343 4.28 -2.47 -17.49
N ILE A 344 3.21 -1.87 -16.95
CA ILE A 344 2.26 -2.54 -16.05
C ILE A 344 1.55 -3.70 -16.77
N PRO A 345 0.88 -3.50 -17.92
CA PRO A 345 0.26 -4.61 -18.63
C PRO A 345 1.27 -5.66 -19.11
N LYS A 346 2.53 -5.27 -19.42
CA LYS A 346 3.58 -6.24 -19.71
C LYS A 346 3.92 -7.11 -18.49
N ALA A 347 4.03 -6.52 -17.29
CA ALA A 347 4.24 -7.27 -16.07
C ALA A 347 3.10 -8.24 -15.78
N ILE A 348 1.85 -7.80 -15.98
CA ILE A 348 0.65 -8.62 -15.77
C ILE A 348 0.59 -9.77 -16.81
N ALA A 349 0.80 -9.50 -18.08
CA ALA A 349 0.82 -10.51 -19.13
C ALA A 349 1.96 -11.53 -18.94
N ALA A 350 3.10 -11.10 -18.36
CA ALA A 350 4.18 -12.01 -17.97
C ALA A 350 3.83 -12.90 -16.76
N GLY A 351 2.70 -12.65 -16.08
CA GLY A 351 2.19 -13.49 -15.00
C GLY A 351 2.06 -12.81 -13.64
N ALA A 352 2.42 -11.51 -13.49
CA ALA A 352 2.21 -10.81 -12.24
C ALA A 352 0.72 -10.60 -11.93
N THR A 353 0.35 -10.68 -10.67
CA THR A 353 -0.99 -10.32 -10.17
C THR A 353 -1.10 -8.84 -9.93
N ALA A 354 -0.02 -8.24 -9.42
CA ALA A 354 0.09 -6.81 -9.16
C ALA A 354 1.52 -6.33 -9.35
N VAL A 355 1.70 -5.01 -9.38
CA VAL A 355 3.01 -4.37 -9.54
C VAL A 355 3.34 -3.50 -8.31
N MET A 356 4.60 -3.48 -7.90
CA MET A 356 5.09 -2.58 -6.87
C MET A 356 6.00 -1.53 -7.49
N MET A 357 5.79 -0.28 -7.11
CA MET A 357 6.51 0.85 -7.67
C MET A 357 7.12 1.74 -6.59
N GLY A 358 8.38 2.12 -6.78
CA GLY A 358 9.10 3.09 -5.96
C GLY A 358 9.22 4.44 -6.67
N SER A 359 10.03 4.52 -7.73
CA SER A 359 10.38 5.77 -8.41
C SER A 359 9.18 6.56 -8.96
N LEU A 360 8.16 5.87 -9.46
CA LEU A 360 6.97 6.54 -9.99
C LEU A 360 6.14 7.23 -8.91
N PHE A 361 6.18 6.74 -7.68
CA PHE A 361 5.47 7.30 -6.54
C PHE A 361 6.34 8.19 -5.65
N ALA A 362 7.67 8.05 -5.69
CA ALA A 362 8.59 8.87 -4.88
C ALA A 362 8.47 10.37 -5.13
N GLY A 363 8.04 10.79 -6.34
CA GLY A 363 7.84 12.19 -6.71
C GLY A 363 6.48 12.77 -6.30
N THR A 364 5.58 12.00 -5.72
CA THR A 364 4.23 12.47 -5.35
C THR A 364 4.23 13.24 -4.03
N GLU A 365 3.19 14.02 -3.81
CA GLU A 365 3.03 14.85 -2.62
C GLU A 365 3.05 14.01 -1.33
N GLU A 366 2.41 12.84 -1.35
CA GLU A 366 2.23 11.96 -0.21
C GLU A 366 3.46 11.12 0.15
N SER A 367 4.49 11.08 -0.71
CA SER A 367 5.74 10.40 -0.37
C SER A 367 6.51 11.15 0.72
N PRO A 368 7.20 10.46 1.66
CA PRO A 368 7.90 11.10 2.78
C PRO A 368 9.21 11.79 2.41
N GLY A 369 9.76 11.54 1.22
CA GLY A 369 10.99 12.17 0.76
C GLY A 369 10.93 13.70 0.83
N ALA A 370 12.00 14.36 1.29
CA ALA A 370 12.08 15.81 1.39
C ALA A 370 11.88 16.49 0.03
N THR A 371 11.20 17.62 0.02
CA THR A 371 11.04 18.43 -1.18
C THR A 371 12.23 19.38 -1.32
N GLU A 372 12.86 19.39 -2.48
CA GLU A 372 14.00 20.24 -2.82
C GLU A 372 13.68 21.12 -4.04
N ILE A 373 14.19 22.35 -4.03
CA ILE A 373 14.14 23.24 -5.20
C ILE A 373 15.52 23.19 -5.89
N TYR A 374 15.54 22.81 -7.15
CA TYR A 374 16.75 22.76 -7.95
C TYR A 374 16.49 23.34 -9.35
N GLN A 375 17.32 24.29 -9.76
CA GLN A 375 17.16 25.02 -11.04
C GLN A 375 15.73 25.54 -11.28
N GLY A 376 15.09 26.07 -10.22
CA GLY A 376 13.74 26.63 -10.28
C GLY A 376 12.60 25.61 -10.38
N ARG A 377 12.88 24.31 -10.24
CA ARG A 377 11.89 23.23 -10.25
C ARG A 377 11.87 22.49 -8.91
N SER A 378 10.72 21.98 -8.52
CA SER A 378 10.55 21.15 -7.33
C SER A 378 10.88 19.69 -7.61
N TYR A 379 11.61 19.08 -6.70
CA TYR A 379 11.99 17.66 -6.70
C TYR A 379 11.70 17.04 -5.33
N LYS A 380 11.60 15.71 -5.31
CA LYS A 380 11.57 14.91 -4.07
C LYS A 380 12.83 14.08 -3.96
N VAL A 381 13.40 14.00 -2.77
CA VAL A 381 14.51 13.08 -2.48
C VAL A 381 14.02 11.65 -2.65
N TYR A 382 14.79 10.84 -3.36
CA TYR A 382 14.53 9.43 -3.57
C TYR A 382 15.83 8.64 -3.44
N ARG A 383 15.83 7.65 -2.54
CA ARG A 383 17.03 6.83 -2.29
C ARG A 383 16.71 5.34 -2.27
N GLY A 384 17.72 4.55 -2.69
CA GLY A 384 17.67 3.10 -2.56
C GLY A 384 17.85 2.66 -1.11
N MET A 385 17.20 1.58 -0.71
CA MET A 385 17.38 0.98 0.61
C MET A 385 18.82 0.45 0.82
N GLY A 386 19.56 0.21 -0.27
CA GLY A 386 20.99 -0.11 -0.26
C GLY A 386 21.92 1.10 -0.36
N SER A 387 21.44 2.33 -0.27
CA SER A 387 22.27 3.53 -0.21
C SER A 387 22.93 3.69 1.16
N LEU A 388 24.04 4.43 1.24
CA LEU A 388 24.76 4.63 2.48
C LEU A 388 23.88 5.27 3.56
N ALA A 389 23.09 6.28 3.21
CA ALA A 389 22.21 6.96 4.17
C ALA A 389 21.07 6.03 4.64
N ALA A 390 20.40 5.28 3.76
CA ALA A 390 19.37 4.34 4.16
C ALA A 390 19.94 3.22 5.06
N MET A 391 21.14 2.71 4.75
CA MET A 391 21.83 1.74 5.59
C MET A 391 22.20 2.30 6.96
N ALA A 392 22.57 3.57 7.04
CA ALA A 392 22.88 4.22 8.32
C ALA A 392 21.65 4.31 9.24
N GLU A 393 20.46 4.44 8.66
CA GLU A 393 19.17 4.58 9.37
C GLU A 393 18.47 3.26 9.67
N GLY A 394 19.00 2.08 9.22
CA GLY A 394 18.41 0.79 9.63
C GLY A 394 18.35 -0.30 8.56
N SER A 395 18.58 -0.01 7.26
CA SER A 395 18.42 -1.02 6.20
C SER A 395 19.64 -1.95 5.97
N LYS A 396 20.62 -1.96 6.87
CA LYS A 396 21.81 -2.83 6.78
C LYS A 396 21.46 -4.32 6.75
N ASP A 397 20.47 -4.72 7.52
CA ASP A 397 19.95 -6.09 7.60
C ASP A 397 19.42 -6.58 6.25
N ARG A 398 18.78 -5.71 5.47
CA ARG A 398 18.29 -6.04 4.12
C ARG A 398 19.40 -6.58 3.21
N TYR A 399 20.64 -6.11 3.41
CA TYR A 399 21.83 -6.45 2.63
C TYR A 399 22.85 -7.32 3.41
N PHE A 400 22.44 -7.91 4.53
CA PHE A 400 23.27 -8.79 5.36
C PHE A 400 24.57 -8.13 5.83
N GLN A 401 24.56 -6.81 6.09
CA GLN A 401 25.73 -6.03 6.49
C GLN A 401 25.64 -5.52 7.95
N GLU A 402 24.88 -6.21 8.79
CA GLU A 402 24.82 -5.93 10.23
C GLU A 402 26.19 -6.15 10.88
N GLY A 403 26.56 -5.23 11.78
CA GLY A 403 27.83 -5.31 12.51
C GLY A 403 29.08 -4.90 11.71
N GLN A 404 28.95 -4.59 10.42
CA GLN A 404 30.09 -4.16 9.61
C GLN A 404 30.43 -2.68 9.85
N LYS A 405 31.74 -2.37 10.03
CA LYS A 405 32.26 -1.00 10.19
C LYS A 405 32.28 -0.21 8.87
N LYS A 406 32.49 -0.88 7.74
CA LYS A 406 32.44 -0.30 6.40
C LYS A 406 31.35 -1.00 5.60
N LEU A 407 30.50 -0.21 4.95
CA LEU A 407 29.38 -0.71 4.17
C LEU A 407 29.75 -0.74 2.69
N VAL A 408 29.19 -1.72 1.96
CA VAL A 408 29.23 -1.80 0.50
C VAL A 408 27.84 -1.46 0.00
N PRO A 409 27.59 -0.24 -0.52
CA PRO A 409 26.26 0.15 -0.98
C PRO A 409 25.87 -0.57 -2.27
N GLU A 410 24.62 -1.01 -2.34
CA GLU A 410 23.97 -1.56 -3.52
C GLU A 410 22.81 -0.68 -4.01
N GLY A 411 22.89 0.60 -3.74
CA GLY A 411 21.93 1.61 -4.15
C GLY A 411 22.51 3.01 -4.10
N VAL A 412 21.86 3.90 -4.84
CA VAL A 412 22.24 5.32 -4.91
C VAL A 412 21.16 6.20 -4.30
N GLU A 413 21.52 7.45 -4.06
CA GLU A 413 20.63 8.54 -3.64
C GLU A 413 20.50 9.54 -4.78
N GLY A 414 19.32 10.10 -4.94
CA GLY A 414 19.05 11.08 -5.96
C GLY A 414 17.74 11.82 -5.71
N ARG A 415 17.23 12.44 -6.72
CA ARG A 415 15.97 13.17 -6.69
C ARG A 415 15.14 12.84 -7.91
N VAL A 416 13.83 12.89 -7.76
CA VAL A 416 12.86 12.73 -8.85
C VAL A 416 12.01 13.98 -8.95
N PRO A 417 11.53 14.35 -10.15
CA PRO A 417 10.63 15.50 -10.30
C PRO A 417 9.40 15.37 -9.41
N PHE A 418 9.00 16.48 -8.78
CA PHE A 418 7.72 16.55 -8.07
C PHE A 418 6.56 16.44 -9.06
N LYS A 419 5.58 15.61 -8.74
CA LYS A 419 4.46 15.23 -9.63
C LYS A 419 3.08 15.66 -9.15
N GLY A 420 3.00 16.34 -7.99
CA GLY A 420 1.71 16.63 -7.35
C GLY A 420 1.08 15.40 -6.67
N PRO A 421 -0.25 15.38 -6.49
CA PRO A 421 -0.95 14.31 -5.79
C PRO A 421 -0.75 12.93 -6.41
N LEU A 422 -0.71 11.89 -5.56
CA LEU A 422 -0.64 10.49 -5.99
C LEU A 422 -1.78 10.14 -6.95
N ALA A 423 -2.99 10.62 -6.68
CA ALA A 423 -4.18 10.35 -7.48
C ALA A 423 -3.98 10.66 -8.96
N ASP A 424 -3.32 11.77 -9.29
CA ASP A 424 -3.05 12.16 -10.68
C ASP A 424 -2.08 11.17 -11.36
N THR A 425 -1.06 10.74 -10.64
CA THR A 425 -0.11 9.73 -11.15
C THR A 425 -0.81 8.39 -11.36
N VAL A 426 -1.60 7.93 -10.39
CA VAL A 426 -2.37 6.67 -10.48
C VAL A 426 -3.37 6.73 -11.63
N PHE A 427 -4.07 7.86 -11.81
CA PHE A 427 -5.00 8.06 -12.93
C PHE A 427 -4.32 7.83 -14.29
N GLN A 428 -3.12 8.39 -14.53
CA GLN A 428 -2.37 8.18 -15.76
C GLN A 428 -1.93 6.72 -15.95
N LEU A 429 -1.46 6.08 -14.88
CA LEU A 429 -1.02 4.68 -14.91
C LEU A 429 -2.19 3.73 -15.21
N ILE A 430 -3.34 3.94 -14.57
CA ILE A 430 -4.57 3.18 -14.81
C ILE A 430 -5.07 3.42 -16.23
N GLY A 431 -5.02 4.66 -16.73
CA GLY A 431 -5.41 5.00 -18.09
C GLY A 431 -4.62 4.19 -19.13
N GLY A 432 -3.29 4.09 -18.94
CA GLY A 432 -2.42 3.28 -19.80
C GLY A 432 -2.73 1.78 -19.73
N LEU A 433 -2.97 1.25 -18.53
CA LEU A 433 -3.36 -0.16 -18.34
C LEU A 433 -4.71 -0.46 -19.02
N ARG A 434 -5.73 0.38 -18.81
CA ARG A 434 -7.05 0.26 -19.46
C ARG A 434 -6.95 0.29 -20.98
N SER A 435 -6.14 1.22 -21.54
CA SER A 435 -5.89 1.29 -22.99
C SER A 435 -5.27 0.00 -23.52
N SER A 436 -4.25 -0.52 -22.85
CA SER A 436 -3.62 -1.79 -23.22
C SER A 436 -4.59 -2.97 -23.20
N MET A 437 -5.43 -3.06 -22.15
CA MET A 437 -6.45 -4.11 -22.07
C MET A 437 -7.49 -3.98 -23.19
N GLY A 438 -7.86 -2.76 -23.56
CA GLY A 438 -8.68 -2.51 -24.73
C GLY A 438 -8.06 -3.00 -26.03
N TYR A 439 -6.76 -2.74 -26.27
CA TYR A 439 -6.03 -3.23 -27.42
C TYR A 439 -5.87 -4.76 -27.42
N CYS A 440 -5.69 -5.39 -26.26
CA CYS A 440 -5.54 -6.82 -26.14
C CYS A 440 -6.90 -7.58 -26.12
N GLY A 441 -8.02 -6.88 -26.07
CA GLY A 441 -9.35 -7.47 -25.99
C GLY A 441 -9.61 -8.23 -24.67
N THR A 442 -9.05 -7.75 -23.55
CA THR A 442 -9.10 -8.40 -22.25
C THR A 442 -9.96 -7.61 -21.27
N GLU A 443 -10.99 -8.26 -20.75
CA GLU A 443 -12.03 -7.65 -19.91
C GLU A 443 -11.62 -7.47 -18.45
N ASN A 444 -10.62 -8.24 -17.99
CA ASN A 444 -10.08 -8.19 -16.60
C ASN A 444 -8.61 -8.58 -16.56
N ILE A 445 -7.98 -8.39 -15.41
CA ILE A 445 -6.55 -8.68 -15.19
C ILE A 445 -6.21 -10.15 -15.46
N GLN A 446 -7.08 -11.07 -15.05
CA GLN A 446 -6.83 -12.51 -15.28
C GLN A 446 -6.85 -12.85 -16.76
N ALA A 447 -7.74 -12.25 -17.54
CA ALA A 447 -7.78 -12.41 -18.99
C ALA A 447 -6.49 -11.90 -19.65
N LEU A 448 -5.94 -10.76 -19.19
CA LEU A 448 -4.67 -10.24 -19.69
C LEU A 448 -3.50 -11.19 -19.35
N ARG A 449 -3.46 -11.74 -18.14
CA ARG A 449 -2.45 -12.76 -17.76
C ARG A 449 -2.49 -14.00 -18.65
N GLN A 450 -3.69 -14.43 -19.07
CA GLN A 450 -3.88 -15.67 -19.82
C GLN A 450 -3.75 -15.51 -21.33
N ARG A 451 -4.13 -14.34 -21.87
CA ARG A 451 -4.25 -14.11 -23.32
C ARG A 451 -3.24 -13.09 -23.86
N GLY A 452 -2.50 -12.42 -22.97
CA GLY A 452 -1.46 -11.48 -23.40
C GLY A 452 -0.36 -12.19 -24.19
N GLU A 453 -0.10 -11.70 -25.41
CA GLU A 453 0.90 -12.24 -26.30
C GLU A 453 2.03 -11.23 -26.50
N PHE A 454 3.27 -11.68 -26.40
CA PHE A 454 4.45 -10.83 -26.57
C PHE A 454 5.09 -11.00 -27.93
N ILE A 455 5.57 -9.88 -28.47
CA ILE A 455 6.59 -9.87 -29.51
C ILE A 455 7.88 -9.29 -28.93
N ARG A 456 9.00 -9.95 -29.22
CA ARG A 456 10.32 -9.44 -28.91
C ARG A 456 10.71 -8.37 -29.92
N ILE A 457 11.26 -7.25 -29.46
CA ILE A 457 11.74 -6.15 -30.29
C ILE A 457 13.26 -6.00 -30.20
N THR A 458 13.83 -5.30 -31.18
CA THR A 458 15.23 -4.90 -31.21
C THR A 458 15.41 -3.50 -30.62
N ASN A 459 16.66 -3.05 -30.43
CA ASN A 459 16.94 -1.66 -30.07
C ASN A 459 16.35 -0.65 -31.10
N ALA A 460 16.30 -0.99 -32.36
CA ALA A 460 15.63 -0.18 -33.36
C ALA A 460 14.13 -0.08 -33.11
N GLY A 461 13.47 -1.19 -32.74
CA GLY A 461 12.07 -1.19 -32.38
C GLY A 461 11.79 -0.44 -31.07
N LEU A 462 12.75 -0.41 -30.13
CA LEU A 462 12.65 0.42 -28.93
C LEU A 462 12.69 1.92 -29.30
N VAL A 463 13.61 2.34 -30.15
CA VAL A 463 13.68 3.73 -30.63
C VAL A 463 12.40 4.12 -31.38
N GLU A 464 11.87 3.25 -32.26
CA GLU A 464 10.60 3.43 -32.95
C GLU A 464 9.40 3.58 -31.99
N SER A 465 9.47 2.96 -30.81
CA SER A 465 8.40 3.01 -29.81
C SER A 465 8.32 4.34 -29.04
N HIS A 466 9.35 5.18 -29.15
CA HIS A 466 9.37 6.52 -28.55
C HIS A 466 9.15 7.59 -29.63
N PRO A 467 8.64 8.79 -29.27
CA PRO A 467 8.60 9.91 -30.19
C PRO A 467 10.00 10.17 -30.76
N HIS A 468 10.12 10.14 -32.11
CA HIS A 468 11.36 10.36 -32.85
C HIS A 468 11.14 11.35 -33.98
N ASP A 469 12.20 11.96 -34.49
CA ASP A 469 12.16 12.95 -35.58
C ASP A 469 11.26 14.17 -35.31
N ILE A 470 11.04 14.52 -34.02
CA ILE A 470 10.24 15.66 -33.60
C ILE A 470 10.83 16.28 -32.32
N ASN A 471 10.76 17.62 -32.25
CA ASN A 471 11.04 18.35 -31.02
C ASN A 471 9.74 18.48 -30.19
N ILE A 472 9.69 17.87 -29.01
CA ILE A 472 8.54 17.97 -28.09
C ILE A 472 8.50 19.39 -27.53
N THR A 473 7.47 20.14 -27.89
CA THR A 473 7.25 21.53 -27.41
C THR A 473 6.34 21.60 -26.20
N LYS A 474 5.55 20.52 -25.93
CA LYS A 474 4.69 20.38 -24.77
C LYS A 474 4.70 18.91 -24.31
N GLU A 475 5.16 18.66 -23.11
CA GLU A 475 5.15 17.32 -22.50
C GLU A 475 3.71 16.85 -22.23
N ALA A 476 3.47 15.56 -22.42
CA ALA A 476 2.25 14.92 -22.00
C ALA A 476 2.35 14.54 -20.49
N PRO A 477 1.22 14.51 -19.75
CA PRO A 477 1.26 14.19 -18.31
C PRO A 477 1.79 12.77 -18.02
N ASN A 478 1.75 11.87 -18.99
CA ASN A 478 2.19 10.48 -18.90
C ASN A 478 3.47 10.17 -19.70
N TYR A 479 4.07 11.18 -20.34
CA TYR A 479 5.32 11.03 -21.08
C TYR A 479 6.17 12.30 -20.95
N SER A 480 7.38 12.14 -20.42
CA SER A 480 8.40 13.19 -20.36
C SER A 480 9.70 12.68 -20.96
N LEU A 481 10.45 13.57 -21.60
CA LEU A 481 11.82 13.28 -21.96
C LEU A 481 12.63 13.09 -20.68
N ARG A 482 13.23 11.92 -20.50
CA ARG A 482 14.20 11.71 -19.44
C ARG A 482 15.49 12.44 -19.80
N GLY A 483 15.79 13.50 -19.05
CA GLY A 483 17.10 14.14 -19.07
C GLY A 483 18.13 13.27 -18.36
#